data_6e8ae89d300c05493bcc637fe4887ffc
#
_entry.id   6e8ae89d300c05493bcc637fe4887ffc
#
_cell.length_a   1.000
_cell.length_b   1.000
_cell.length_c   1.000
_cell.angle_alpha   90.00
_cell.angle_beta   90.00
_cell.angle_gamma   90.00
#
_symmetry.space_group_name_H-M   'P 1'
#
loop_
_entity.id
_entity.type
_entity.pdbx_description
1 polymer ?
#
loop_
_entity_poly.entity_id
_entity_poly.type
_entity_poly.pdbx_seq_one_letter_code
_entity_poly.pdbx_strand_id
1 'polypeptide(L)'
;MSVGKTTLVNALKETKEFKNYDFRTERSKYLSSLGIPLNTDSTLKGQTVFLSERTAELILDNIITDRTVLDVMAFTNNANSISVYKADKFEEYASLFLWEYDYIFYVSPKGVEIENNGIRETDAEYRDQIDYTIRQLLRKYKKNIKNLVKLEGSTERRVKRVIKEVGENISLHNKTLSNIYK
;
A
#
# COMPACT_ATOMS: atom_id res chain seq x y z
N MET A 1 4.15 -1.56 -11.43
CA MET A 1 2.71 -1.31 -11.66
C MET A 1 2.44 0.20 -11.52
N SER A 2 2.18 0.88 -12.63
CA SER A 2 1.96 2.33 -12.68
C SER A 2 0.47 2.64 -12.50
N VAL A 3 0.09 3.15 -11.33
CA VAL A 3 -1.29 3.59 -11.04
C VAL A 3 -1.32 5.00 -10.42
N GLY A 4 -0.19 5.72 -10.49
CA GLY A 4 -0.06 7.06 -9.91
C GLY A 4 0.06 7.09 -8.38
N LYS A 5 0.41 5.97 -7.71
CA LYS A 5 0.63 5.94 -6.25
C LYS A 5 1.78 6.86 -5.84
N THR A 6 2.94 6.70 -6.46
CA THR A 6 4.12 7.52 -6.16
C THR A 6 3.87 9.00 -6.46
N THR A 7 3.15 9.31 -7.56
CA THR A 7 2.73 10.67 -7.88
C THR A 7 1.82 11.26 -6.80
N LEU A 8 0.87 10.46 -6.30
CA LEU A 8 -0.01 10.87 -5.20
C LEU A 8 0.78 11.10 -3.91
N VAL A 9 1.69 10.19 -3.53
CA VAL A 9 2.51 10.32 -2.32
C VAL A 9 3.38 11.57 -2.40
N ASN A 10 4.01 11.84 -3.55
CA ASN A 10 4.79 13.06 -3.75
C ASN A 10 3.92 14.33 -3.67
N ALA A 11 2.71 14.30 -4.23
CA ALA A 11 1.79 15.43 -4.14
C ALA A 11 1.30 15.69 -2.70
N LEU A 12 1.07 14.63 -1.90
CA LEU A 12 0.72 14.76 -0.48
C LEU A 12 1.87 15.37 0.33
N LYS A 13 3.12 15.02 0.03
CA LYS A 13 4.30 15.55 0.70
C LYS A 13 4.41 17.07 0.61
N GLU A 14 3.92 17.67 -0.49
CA GLU A 14 3.94 19.12 -0.72
C GLU A 14 2.79 19.86 -0.02
N THR A 15 1.89 19.14 0.68
CA THR A 15 0.76 19.77 1.36
C THR A 15 1.10 20.15 2.81
N LYS A 16 0.48 21.22 3.30
CA LYS A 16 0.69 21.71 4.68
C LYS A 16 0.12 20.76 5.74
N GLU A 17 -0.89 19.99 5.38
CA GLU A 17 -1.58 19.05 6.25
C GLU A 17 -0.68 17.90 6.68
N PHE A 18 0.26 17.50 5.82
CA PHE A 18 1.17 16.37 6.05
C PHE A 18 2.63 16.78 6.27
N LYS A 19 2.91 18.07 6.56
CA LYS A 19 4.28 18.56 6.75
C LYS A 19 5.06 17.88 7.89
N ASN A 20 4.34 17.30 8.86
CA ASN A 20 4.91 16.59 10.01
C ASN A 20 4.83 15.06 9.83
N TYR A 21 4.55 14.58 8.64
CA TYR A 21 4.48 13.15 8.33
C TYR A 21 5.79 12.68 7.70
N ASP A 22 6.20 11.48 8.06
CA ASP A 22 7.23 10.73 7.34
C ASP A 22 6.65 10.12 6.07
N PHE A 23 7.43 10.15 4.98
CA PHE A 23 7.05 9.59 3.70
C PHE A 23 7.99 8.45 3.31
N ARG A 24 7.44 7.28 3.05
CA ARG A 24 8.17 6.11 2.58
C ARG A 24 7.71 5.72 1.18
N THR A 25 8.59 5.90 0.23
CA THR A 25 8.35 5.48 -1.15
C THR A 25 8.73 4.01 -1.33
N GLU A 26 8.24 3.43 -2.40
CA GLU A 26 8.50 2.06 -2.79
C GLU A 26 10.00 1.83 -3.06
N ARG A 27 10.57 0.74 -2.53
CA ARG A 27 12.01 0.45 -2.54
C ARG A 27 12.42 -0.70 -3.46
N SER A 28 11.56 -1.12 -4.39
CA SER A 28 11.88 -2.27 -5.25
C SER A 28 13.16 -2.07 -6.07
N LYS A 29 13.50 -0.84 -6.46
CA LYS A 29 14.79 -0.54 -7.12
C LYS A 29 15.99 -0.93 -6.26
N TYR A 30 15.97 -0.50 -5.01
CA TYR A 30 17.04 -0.81 -4.07
C TYR A 30 17.11 -2.32 -3.80
N LEU A 31 15.99 -2.97 -3.51
CA LEU A 31 15.96 -4.39 -3.24
C LEU A 31 16.37 -5.23 -4.47
N SER A 32 15.99 -4.81 -5.66
CA SER A 32 16.44 -5.44 -6.91
C SER A 32 17.95 -5.30 -7.10
N SER A 33 18.56 -4.16 -6.74
CA SER A 33 20.01 -3.98 -6.82
C SER A 33 20.79 -4.89 -5.85
N LEU A 34 20.13 -5.41 -4.81
CA LEU A 34 20.66 -6.44 -3.91
C LEU A 34 20.43 -7.87 -4.43
N GLY A 35 19.96 -8.04 -5.67
CA GLY A 35 19.71 -9.34 -6.27
C GLY A 35 18.38 -9.99 -5.85
N ILE A 36 17.44 -9.26 -5.25
CA ILE A 36 16.12 -9.79 -4.88
C ILE A 36 15.24 -9.82 -6.13
N PRO A 37 14.76 -11.01 -6.58
CA PRO A 37 13.89 -11.12 -7.72
C PRO A 37 12.53 -10.44 -7.48
N LEU A 38 11.97 -9.84 -8.53
CA LEU A 38 10.72 -9.08 -8.48
C LEU A 38 9.62 -9.74 -9.34
N ASN A 39 8.40 -9.26 -9.16
CA ASN A 39 7.22 -9.62 -9.95
C ASN A 39 6.96 -11.13 -9.96
N THR A 40 6.78 -11.73 -11.14
CA THR A 40 6.53 -13.17 -11.31
C THR A 40 7.68 -14.06 -10.82
N ASP A 41 8.91 -13.55 -10.82
CA ASP A 41 10.12 -14.26 -10.37
C ASP A 41 10.36 -14.12 -8.86
N SER A 42 9.51 -13.40 -8.16
CA SER A 42 9.61 -13.21 -6.71
C SER A 42 9.72 -14.54 -5.98
N THR A 43 10.57 -14.58 -4.96
CA THR A 43 10.71 -15.75 -4.08
C THR A 43 10.08 -15.48 -2.71
N LEU A 44 9.75 -16.54 -1.97
CA LEU A 44 9.24 -16.38 -0.61
C LEU A 44 10.21 -15.59 0.28
N LYS A 45 11.52 -15.84 0.16
CA LYS A 45 12.56 -15.09 0.89
C LYS A 45 12.53 -13.59 0.51
N GLY A 46 12.41 -13.28 -0.78
CA GLY A 46 12.31 -11.90 -1.25
C GLY A 46 11.05 -11.20 -0.72
N GLN A 47 9.89 -11.88 -0.78
CA GLN A 47 8.64 -11.33 -0.25
C GLN A 47 8.69 -11.14 1.29
N THR A 48 9.43 -12.00 2.01
CA THR A 48 9.66 -11.81 3.46
C THR A 48 10.46 -10.54 3.73
N VAL A 49 11.45 -10.20 2.90
CA VAL A 49 12.18 -8.92 3.02
C VAL A 49 11.24 -7.73 2.81
N PHE A 50 10.41 -7.77 1.75
CA PHE A 50 9.41 -6.72 1.52
C PHE A 50 8.42 -6.58 2.67
N LEU A 51 7.95 -7.70 3.24
CA LEU A 51 7.05 -7.69 4.39
C LEU A 51 7.72 -7.05 5.61
N SER A 52 8.99 -7.42 5.88
CA SER A 52 9.75 -6.86 7.00
C SER A 52 9.93 -5.35 6.89
N GLU A 53 10.17 -4.82 5.68
CA GLU A 53 10.23 -3.38 5.47
C GLU A 53 8.88 -2.70 5.74
N ARG A 54 7.77 -3.28 5.24
CA ARG A 54 6.42 -2.73 5.47
C ARG A 54 6.04 -2.76 6.96
N THR A 55 6.35 -3.83 7.66
CA THR A 55 6.03 -3.94 9.09
C THR A 55 6.92 -3.05 9.95
N ALA A 56 8.20 -2.86 9.60
CA ALA A 56 9.08 -1.93 10.31
C ALA A 56 8.60 -0.47 10.19
N GLU A 57 7.99 -0.09 9.08
CA GLU A 57 7.40 1.24 8.90
C GLU A 57 6.22 1.51 9.84
N LEU A 58 5.47 0.47 10.24
CA LEU A 58 4.30 0.59 11.13
C LEU A 58 4.66 0.96 12.58
N ILE A 59 5.95 0.97 12.94
CA ILE A 59 6.43 1.44 14.24
C ILE A 59 6.40 2.98 14.32
N LEU A 60 6.42 3.65 13.16
CA LEU A 60 6.47 5.11 13.08
C LEU A 60 5.08 5.72 13.16
N ASP A 61 4.94 6.74 13.99
CA ASP A 61 3.76 7.61 13.98
C ASP A 61 3.78 8.55 12.77
N ASN A 62 2.59 8.98 12.33
CA ASN A 62 2.44 9.96 11.25
C ASN A 62 3.21 9.60 9.97
N ILE A 63 3.06 8.37 9.50
CA ILE A 63 3.72 7.88 8.29
C ILE A 63 2.75 7.72 7.13
N ILE A 64 3.21 8.06 5.92
CA ILE A 64 2.53 7.77 4.64
C ILE A 64 3.43 6.87 3.81
N THR A 65 2.93 5.70 3.43
CA THR A 65 3.69 4.71 2.67
C THR A 65 3.12 4.53 1.25
N ASP A 66 4.00 4.43 0.25
CA ASP A 66 3.65 3.95 -1.09
C ASP A 66 3.72 2.42 -1.09
N ARG A 67 2.62 1.76 -0.91
CA ARG A 67 2.35 0.33 -0.70
C ARG A 67 2.15 -0.06 0.76
N THR A 68 1.47 -1.16 0.94
CA THR A 68 1.15 -1.77 2.22
C THR A 68 1.49 -3.27 2.20
N VAL A 69 1.24 -3.97 3.29
CA VAL A 69 1.33 -5.44 3.34
C VAL A 69 0.39 -6.11 2.33
N LEU A 70 -0.72 -5.47 1.90
CA LEU A 70 -1.61 -5.99 0.85
C LEU A 70 -0.90 -6.14 -0.49
N ASP A 71 -0.05 -5.17 -0.86
CA ASP A 71 0.74 -5.29 -2.09
C ASP A 71 1.69 -6.50 -2.00
N VAL A 72 2.35 -6.70 -0.84
CA VAL A 72 3.25 -7.84 -0.64
C VAL A 72 2.49 -9.16 -0.73
N MET A 73 1.32 -9.26 -0.10
CA MET A 73 0.44 -10.44 -0.21
C MET A 73 0.05 -10.70 -1.68
N ALA A 74 -0.35 -9.67 -2.42
CA ALA A 74 -0.75 -9.81 -3.82
C ALA A 74 0.40 -10.29 -4.71
N PHE A 75 1.61 -9.75 -4.54
CA PHE A 75 2.79 -10.21 -5.26
C PHE A 75 3.20 -11.65 -4.88
N THR A 76 3.06 -12.03 -3.60
CA THR A 76 3.31 -13.40 -3.14
C THR A 76 2.37 -14.39 -3.79
N ASN A 77 1.08 -14.06 -3.87
CA ASN A 77 0.05 -14.93 -4.45
C ASN A 77 0.17 -15.09 -5.98
N ASN A 78 0.91 -14.19 -6.65
CA ASN A 78 1.12 -14.21 -8.09
C ASN A 78 2.57 -14.58 -8.49
N ALA A 79 3.39 -15.03 -7.56
CA ALA A 79 4.76 -15.44 -7.82
C ALA A 79 4.84 -16.90 -8.27
N ASN A 80 5.48 -17.17 -9.40
CA ASN A 80 5.60 -18.51 -9.98
C ASN A 80 6.37 -19.50 -9.09
N SER A 81 7.33 -19.01 -8.29
CA SER A 81 8.21 -19.84 -7.46
C SER A 81 7.59 -20.21 -6.10
N ILE A 82 6.44 -19.64 -5.73
CA ILE A 82 5.83 -19.81 -4.43
C ILE A 82 4.61 -20.72 -4.56
N SER A 83 4.66 -21.89 -3.89
CA SER A 83 3.51 -22.80 -3.89
C SER A 83 2.30 -22.17 -3.18
N VAL A 84 1.08 -22.57 -3.59
CA VAL A 84 -0.18 -22.10 -3.00
C VAL A 84 -0.16 -22.22 -1.47
N TYR A 85 0.26 -23.37 -0.94
CA TYR A 85 0.37 -23.58 0.51
C TYR A 85 1.26 -22.54 1.20
N LYS A 86 2.42 -22.21 0.62
CA LYS A 86 3.34 -21.20 1.18
C LYS A 86 2.75 -19.79 1.06
N ALA A 87 2.09 -19.49 -0.05
CA ALA A 87 1.41 -18.22 -0.27
C ALA A 87 0.28 -18.02 0.75
N ASP A 88 -0.54 -19.04 0.99
CA ASP A 88 -1.63 -18.99 1.99
C ASP A 88 -1.10 -18.72 3.40
N LYS A 89 -0.03 -19.43 3.82
CA LYS A 89 0.58 -19.21 5.14
C LYS A 89 1.23 -17.83 5.27
N PHE A 90 1.84 -17.35 4.22
CA PHE A 90 2.41 -16.00 4.17
C PHE A 90 1.30 -14.93 4.25
N GLU A 91 0.23 -15.12 3.49
CA GLU A 91 -0.94 -14.23 3.48
C GLU A 91 -1.60 -14.17 4.86
N GLU A 92 -1.82 -15.33 5.49
CA GLU A 92 -2.37 -15.44 6.85
C GLU A 92 -1.53 -14.62 7.85
N TYR A 93 -0.21 -14.80 7.84
CA TYR A 93 0.71 -14.04 8.70
C TYR A 93 0.71 -12.54 8.39
N ALA A 94 0.85 -12.15 7.11
CA ALA A 94 0.89 -10.75 6.71
C ALA A 94 -0.43 -10.02 7.03
N SER A 95 -1.56 -10.72 7.03
CA SER A 95 -2.88 -10.13 7.34
C SER A 95 -2.99 -9.62 8.78
N LEU A 96 -2.17 -10.12 9.71
CA LEU A 96 -2.14 -9.66 11.10
C LEU A 96 -1.76 -8.19 11.23
N PHE A 97 -1.03 -7.64 10.25
CA PHE A 97 -0.58 -6.25 10.24
C PHE A 97 -1.57 -5.27 9.59
N LEU A 98 -2.68 -5.75 9.04
CA LEU A 98 -3.65 -4.86 8.36
C LEU A 98 -4.32 -3.89 9.32
N TRP A 99 -4.52 -4.29 10.57
CA TRP A 99 -5.12 -3.45 11.60
C TRP A 99 -4.22 -2.31 12.07
N GLU A 100 -2.91 -2.39 11.81
CA GLU A 100 -1.97 -1.33 12.19
C GLU A 100 -2.09 -0.08 11.31
N TYR A 101 -2.66 -0.20 10.09
CA TYR A 101 -2.94 0.94 9.23
C TYR A 101 -4.20 1.67 9.67
N ASP A 102 -4.10 2.98 9.96
CA ASP A 102 -5.29 3.79 10.21
C ASP A 102 -6.14 3.97 8.95
N TYR A 103 -5.48 4.10 7.79
CA TYR A 103 -6.13 4.18 6.48
C TYR A 103 -5.41 3.33 5.45
N ILE A 104 -6.18 2.65 4.62
CA ILE A 104 -5.72 2.07 3.37
C ILE A 104 -6.42 2.77 2.22
N PHE A 105 -5.65 3.48 1.39
CA PHE A 105 -6.14 4.15 0.19
C PHE A 105 -5.91 3.28 -1.03
N TYR A 106 -6.98 2.72 -1.59
CA TYR A 106 -6.91 1.93 -2.81
C TYR A 106 -6.97 2.82 -4.05
N VAL A 107 -5.92 2.80 -4.86
CA VAL A 107 -5.80 3.53 -6.14
C VAL A 107 -5.98 2.57 -7.29
N SER A 108 -7.08 2.70 -8.04
CA SER A 108 -7.37 1.83 -9.20
C SER A 108 -6.40 2.10 -10.35
N PRO A 109 -5.94 1.07 -11.07
CA PRO A 109 -5.11 1.20 -12.28
C PRO A 109 -5.91 1.66 -13.50
N LYS A 110 -7.24 1.69 -13.45
CA LYS A 110 -8.09 2.04 -14.61
C LYS A 110 -7.79 3.45 -15.12
N GLY A 111 -7.52 3.56 -16.41
CA GLY A 111 -7.27 4.84 -17.09
C GLY A 111 -5.87 5.42 -16.84
N VAL A 112 -4.93 4.62 -16.32
CA VAL A 112 -3.53 5.03 -16.13
C VAL A 112 -2.64 4.24 -17.09
N GLU A 113 -1.86 4.93 -17.91
CA GLU A 113 -0.86 4.31 -18.78
C GLU A 113 0.30 3.71 -17.95
N ILE A 114 0.87 2.61 -18.46
CA ILE A 114 2.02 1.97 -17.82
C ILE A 114 3.30 2.67 -18.24
N GLU A 115 3.99 3.30 -17.29
CA GLU A 115 5.32 3.85 -17.53
C GLU A 115 6.39 2.75 -17.41
N ASN A 116 7.20 2.58 -18.45
CA ASN A 116 8.36 1.70 -18.42
C ASN A 116 9.54 2.43 -17.74
N ASN A 117 9.89 1.99 -16.53
CA ASN A 117 11.04 2.49 -15.78
C ASN A 117 12.16 1.45 -15.61
N GLY A 118 12.14 0.39 -16.43
CA GLY A 118 13.15 -0.68 -16.44
C GLY A 118 13.07 -1.71 -15.32
N ILE A 119 12.13 -1.57 -14.40
CA ILE A 119 11.97 -2.48 -13.23
C ILE A 119 10.55 -2.98 -13.13
N ARG A 120 9.59 -2.17 -13.55
CA ARG A 120 8.19 -2.53 -13.50
C ARG A 120 7.87 -3.47 -14.64
N GLU A 121 7.12 -4.53 -14.32
CA GLU A 121 6.44 -5.32 -15.32
C GLU A 121 5.56 -4.39 -16.16
N THR A 122 5.81 -4.36 -17.46
CA THR A 122 5.05 -3.56 -18.42
C THR A 122 3.86 -4.33 -19.00
N ASP A 123 3.75 -5.61 -18.70
CA ASP A 123 2.62 -6.42 -19.08
C ASP A 123 1.34 -5.93 -18.40
N ALA A 124 0.39 -5.50 -19.23
CA ALA A 124 -0.91 -5.01 -18.78
C ALA A 124 -1.72 -6.13 -18.11
N GLU A 125 -1.60 -7.36 -18.58
CA GLU A 125 -2.29 -8.52 -18.03
C GLU A 125 -1.81 -8.82 -16.61
N TYR A 126 -0.50 -8.85 -16.38
CA TYR A 126 0.06 -9.04 -15.05
C TYR A 126 -0.36 -7.92 -14.08
N ARG A 127 -0.37 -6.67 -14.54
CA ARG A 127 -0.88 -5.54 -13.74
C ARG A 127 -2.33 -5.75 -13.32
N ASP A 128 -3.17 -6.16 -14.25
CA ASP A 128 -4.60 -6.34 -14.01
C ASP A 128 -4.85 -7.55 -13.09
N GLN A 129 -4.00 -8.59 -13.19
CA GLN A 129 -4.02 -9.74 -12.28
C GLN A 129 -3.64 -9.34 -10.85
N ILE A 130 -2.59 -8.54 -10.66
CA ILE A 130 -2.22 -8.01 -9.33
C ILE A 130 -3.35 -7.13 -8.77
N ASP A 131 -3.94 -6.25 -9.58
CA ASP A 131 -5.08 -5.44 -9.15
C ASP A 131 -6.28 -6.28 -8.76
N TYR A 132 -6.59 -7.30 -9.54
CA TYR A 132 -7.64 -8.27 -9.21
C TYR A 132 -7.37 -8.94 -7.85
N THR A 133 -6.15 -9.41 -7.61
CA THR A 133 -5.74 -10.05 -6.36
C THR A 133 -5.87 -9.06 -5.18
N ILE A 134 -5.41 -7.82 -5.33
CA ILE A 134 -5.56 -6.78 -4.30
C ILE A 134 -7.05 -6.59 -3.95
N ARG A 135 -7.94 -6.50 -4.95
CA ARG A 135 -9.38 -6.36 -4.70
C ARG A 135 -10.00 -7.57 -4.00
N GLN A 136 -9.51 -8.78 -4.28
CA GLN A 136 -9.96 -9.98 -3.54
C GLN A 136 -9.48 -9.94 -2.08
N LEU A 137 -8.22 -9.58 -1.84
CA LEU A 137 -7.66 -9.41 -0.50
C LEU A 137 -8.40 -8.35 0.32
N LEU A 138 -8.70 -7.20 -0.28
CA LEU A 138 -9.50 -6.14 0.34
C LEU A 138 -10.89 -6.61 0.77
N ARG A 139 -11.53 -7.48 -0.02
CA ARG A 139 -12.82 -8.09 0.33
C ARG A 139 -12.67 -9.12 1.45
N LYS A 140 -11.68 -10.03 1.32
CA LYS A 140 -11.41 -11.12 2.28
C LYS A 140 -11.11 -10.56 3.66
N TYR A 141 -10.26 -9.53 3.73
CA TYR A 141 -9.79 -8.94 4.99
C TYR A 141 -10.49 -7.62 5.37
N LYS A 142 -11.68 -7.36 4.84
CA LYS A 142 -12.41 -6.12 5.12
C LYS A 142 -12.56 -5.83 6.62
N LYS A 143 -12.74 -6.86 7.44
CA LYS A 143 -12.91 -6.72 8.90
C LYS A 143 -11.59 -6.41 9.64
N ASN A 144 -10.44 -6.63 8.99
CA ASN A 144 -9.11 -6.36 9.51
C ASN A 144 -8.58 -4.99 9.10
N ILE A 145 -9.34 -4.20 8.35
CA ILE A 145 -8.96 -2.87 7.86
C ILE A 145 -9.82 -1.83 8.57
N LYS A 146 -9.20 -0.89 9.29
CA LYS A 146 -9.91 0.17 10.02
C LYS A 146 -10.69 1.07 9.06
N ASN A 147 -9.99 1.69 8.10
CA ASN A 147 -10.57 2.59 7.12
C ASN A 147 -10.07 2.28 5.71
N LEU A 148 -10.96 1.86 4.83
CA LEU A 148 -10.67 1.62 3.41
C LEU A 148 -11.32 2.70 2.56
N VAL A 149 -10.51 3.45 1.82
CA VAL A 149 -10.97 4.53 0.94
C VAL A 149 -10.52 4.27 -0.49
N LYS A 150 -11.48 4.23 -1.42
CA LYS A 150 -11.19 4.17 -2.84
C LYS A 150 -10.92 5.57 -3.39
N LEU A 151 -9.78 5.73 -4.07
CA LEU A 151 -9.37 6.97 -4.72
C LEU A 151 -9.54 6.88 -6.23
N GLU A 152 -10.21 7.87 -6.81
CA GLU A 152 -10.52 7.97 -8.23
C GLU A 152 -10.25 9.39 -8.76
N GLY A 153 -10.10 9.51 -10.08
CA GLY A 153 -9.92 10.79 -10.76
C GLY A 153 -8.48 11.30 -10.77
N SER A 154 -8.31 12.61 -10.97
CA SER A 154 -6.99 13.25 -11.04
C SER A 154 -6.23 13.22 -9.72
N THR A 155 -4.91 13.48 -9.78
CA THR A 155 -4.06 13.54 -8.57
C THR A 155 -4.58 14.58 -7.59
N GLU A 156 -4.98 15.76 -8.03
CA GLU A 156 -5.53 16.82 -7.17
C GLU A 156 -6.81 16.38 -6.45
N ARG A 157 -7.68 15.66 -7.16
CA ARG A 157 -8.91 15.12 -6.57
C ARG A 157 -8.61 14.07 -5.50
N ARG A 158 -7.63 13.19 -5.78
CA ARG A 158 -7.16 12.17 -4.83
C ARG A 158 -6.54 12.81 -3.59
N VAL A 159 -5.68 13.83 -3.76
CA VAL A 159 -5.08 14.60 -2.65
C VAL A 159 -6.16 15.21 -1.76
N LYS A 160 -7.12 15.93 -2.35
CA LYS A 160 -8.24 16.52 -1.60
C LYS A 160 -9.04 15.49 -0.83
N ARG A 161 -9.25 14.30 -1.41
CA ARG A 161 -9.96 13.21 -0.75
C ARG A 161 -9.18 12.66 0.44
N VAL A 162 -7.86 12.44 0.30
CA VAL A 162 -6.99 11.99 1.41
C VAL A 162 -7.00 12.99 2.55
N ILE A 163 -6.79 14.28 2.28
CA ILE A 163 -6.81 15.34 3.28
C ILE A 163 -8.15 15.37 4.04
N LYS A 164 -9.26 15.25 3.32
CA LYS A 164 -10.59 15.23 3.93
C LYS A 164 -10.76 14.05 4.89
N GLU A 165 -10.47 12.84 4.44
CA GLU A 165 -10.66 11.61 5.23
C GLU A 165 -9.79 11.61 6.52
N VAL A 166 -8.50 11.96 6.37
CA VAL A 166 -7.57 12.02 7.50
C VAL A 166 -7.93 13.17 8.45
N GLY A 167 -8.27 14.35 7.92
CA GLY A 167 -8.59 15.52 8.72
C GLY A 167 -9.87 15.39 9.53
N GLU A 168 -10.91 14.72 9.02
CA GLU A 168 -12.16 14.46 9.75
C GLU A 168 -11.91 13.59 11.00
N ASN A 169 -11.04 12.58 10.90
CA ASN A 169 -10.73 11.69 12.03
C ASN A 169 -9.83 12.34 13.08
N ILE A 170 -8.86 13.15 12.69
CA ILE A 170 -8.06 13.95 13.64
C ILE A 170 -8.99 14.86 14.46
N SER A 171 -9.94 15.50 13.82
CA SER A 171 -10.94 16.36 14.50
C SER A 171 -11.83 15.58 15.47
N LEU A 172 -12.26 14.37 15.10
CA LEU A 172 -13.07 13.49 15.96
C LEU A 172 -12.27 13.00 17.18
N HIS A 173 -11.02 12.58 16.97
CA HIS A 173 -10.13 12.12 18.06
C HIS A 173 -9.86 13.23 19.08
N ASN A 174 -9.56 14.43 18.62
CA ASN A 174 -9.35 15.60 19.49
C ASN A 174 -10.61 16.00 20.27
N LYS A 175 -11.82 15.85 19.69
CA LYS A 175 -13.09 16.08 20.41
C LYS A 175 -13.33 15.03 21.49
N THR A 176 -13.02 13.76 21.21
CA THR A 176 -13.16 12.67 22.19
C THR A 176 -12.25 12.87 23.37
N LEU A 177 -10.98 13.21 23.16
CA LEU A 177 -10.02 13.51 24.24
C LEU A 177 -10.45 14.71 25.05
N SER A 178 -10.94 15.78 24.44
CA SER A 178 -11.40 16.97 25.16
C SER A 178 -12.63 16.70 26.05
N ASN A 179 -13.41 15.66 25.76
CA ASN A 179 -14.55 15.23 26.56
C ASN A 179 -14.18 14.28 27.72
N ILE A 180 -13.01 13.63 27.64
CA ILE A 180 -12.51 12.76 28.71
C ILE A 180 -11.82 13.58 29.83
N TYR A 181 -11.28 14.75 29.50
CA TYR A 181 -10.57 15.64 30.44
C TYR A 181 -11.45 16.78 30.97
N LYS A 182 -12.77 16.74 30.76
CA LYS A 182 -13.77 17.62 31.45
C LYS A 182 -14.51 16.85 32.50
#